data_53b80accb400661702257ffc3fdd3af3
#
_entry.id   53b80accb400661702257ffc3fdd3af3
#
_cell.length_a   1.000
_cell.length_b   1.000
_cell.length_c   1.000
_cell.angle_alpha   90.00
_cell.angle_beta   90.00
_cell.angle_gamma   90.00
#
_symmetry.space_group_name_H-M   'P 1'
#
loop_
_entity.id
_entity.type
_entity.pdbx_description
1 polymer ?
#
loop_
_entity_poly.entity_id
_entity_poly.type
_entity_poly.pdbx_seq_one_letter_code
_entity_poly.pdbx_strand_id
1 'polypeptide(L)'
;ELKEVSMKYNENGIGLILDVVYNHMSNTSTFNMLVPGYYFRTENYGQITTNFSGAGSDVATEREMMKNFICQNLTTLTEEYKFAGYRFDLMGLIAKDTMQAALESVQEIDPDTVLYGEAWTMDDNWDGNWKGHELAVQWNLNKMGSKANNGFQGVVGAFNDGFRTSVKVFTGKTFIPSITEASEAFSEGTNIFFMPFW
;
A
#
# COMPACT_ATOMS: atom_id res chain seq x y z
N GLU A 1 -23.58 11.36 6.22
CA GLU A 1 -22.78 12.41 5.54
C GLU A 1 -21.72 11.81 4.59
N LEU A 2 -20.72 11.04 5.09
CA LEU A 2 -19.67 10.50 4.22
C LEU A 2 -20.21 9.58 3.11
N LYS A 3 -21.16 8.70 3.40
CA LYS A 3 -21.86 7.88 2.40
C LYS A 3 -22.57 8.73 1.35
N GLU A 4 -23.23 9.80 1.74
CA GLU A 4 -23.90 10.73 0.82
C GLU A 4 -22.89 11.46 -0.09
N VAL A 5 -21.76 11.84 0.46
CA VAL A 5 -20.66 12.45 -0.33
C VAL A 5 -20.19 11.47 -1.38
N SER A 6 -19.84 10.24 -0.98
CA SER A 6 -19.40 9.21 -1.91
C SER A 6 -20.44 8.92 -2.99
N MET A 7 -21.71 8.76 -2.63
CA MET A 7 -22.79 8.55 -3.58
C MET A 7 -22.87 9.68 -4.62
N LYS A 8 -22.82 10.94 -4.17
CA LYS A 8 -22.89 12.09 -5.09
C LYS A 8 -21.72 12.16 -6.05
N TYR A 9 -20.52 11.82 -5.60
CA TYR A 9 -19.36 11.74 -6.50
C TYR A 9 -19.52 10.61 -7.52
N ASN A 10 -19.95 9.43 -7.08
CA ASN A 10 -20.17 8.29 -7.96
C ASN A 10 -21.30 8.55 -9.00
N GLU A 11 -22.38 9.21 -8.61
CA GLU A 11 -23.45 9.65 -9.52
C GLU A 11 -22.96 10.59 -10.64
N ASN A 12 -21.83 11.28 -10.42
CA ASN A 12 -21.17 12.15 -11.38
C ASN A 12 -19.98 11.50 -12.08
N GLY A 13 -19.79 10.19 -11.94
CA GLY A 13 -18.70 9.45 -12.57
C GLY A 13 -17.33 9.68 -11.93
N ILE A 14 -17.28 10.14 -10.68
CA ILE A 14 -16.03 10.40 -9.95
C ILE A 14 -15.90 9.38 -8.82
N GLY A 15 -14.91 8.49 -8.94
CA GLY A 15 -14.55 7.52 -7.89
C GLY A 15 -13.72 8.18 -6.79
N LEU A 16 -14.12 7.98 -5.53
CA LEU A 16 -13.34 8.44 -4.39
C LEU A 16 -12.31 7.40 -3.98
N ILE A 17 -11.09 7.85 -3.72
CA ILE A 17 -10.00 7.05 -3.15
C ILE A 17 -9.87 7.41 -1.67
N LEU A 18 -9.87 6.40 -0.81
CA LEU A 18 -9.65 6.60 0.62
C LEU A 18 -8.16 6.40 0.95
N ASP A 19 -7.58 7.36 1.66
CA ASP A 19 -6.23 7.22 2.22
C ASP A 19 -6.30 6.44 3.53
N VAL A 20 -5.57 5.33 3.63
CA VAL A 20 -5.64 4.40 4.76
C VAL A 20 -4.28 4.14 5.39
N VAL A 21 -4.28 4.00 6.73
CA VAL A 21 -3.08 3.73 7.53
C VAL A 21 -3.25 2.41 8.26
N TYR A 22 -2.65 1.34 7.76
CA TYR A 22 -2.65 0.02 8.39
C TYR A 22 -1.24 -0.43 8.84
N ASN A 23 -0.24 0.37 8.57
CA ASN A 23 1.16 0.03 8.82
C ASN A 23 1.58 0.24 10.28
N HIS A 24 0.99 1.21 10.99
CA HIS A 24 1.34 1.52 12.37
C HIS A 24 0.13 1.99 13.19
N MET A 25 0.29 2.00 14.51
CA MET A 25 -0.66 2.59 15.45
C MET A 25 0.07 3.33 16.57
N SER A 26 -0.43 4.52 16.94
CA SER A 26 0.10 5.28 18.07
C SER A 26 -0.29 4.67 19.42
N ASN A 27 -1.43 3.97 19.48
CA ASN A 27 -1.94 3.34 20.70
C ASN A 27 -2.17 1.83 20.47
N THR A 28 -1.40 1.01 21.17
CA THR A 28 -1.47 -0.45 21.07
C THR A 28 -2.46 -1.10 22.07
N SER A 29 -3.02 -0.33 22.99
CA SER A 29 -3.77 -0.87 24.12
C SER A 29 -5.00 -1.67 23.69
N THR A 30 -5.78 -1.18 22.74
CA THR A 30 -7.02 -1.83 22.29
C THR A 30 -6.76 -3.23 21.75
N PHE A 31 -5.82 -3.39 20.83
CA PHE A 31 -5.48 -4.68 20.25
C PHE A 31 -4.75 -5.60 21.25
N ASN A 32 -3.92 -5.03 22.13
CA ASN A 32 -3.26 -5.82 23.17
C ASN A 32 -4.21 -6.29 24.27
N MET A 33 -5.35 -5.63 24.48
CA MET A 33 -6.41 -6.16 25.35
C MET A 33 -7.10 -7.39 24.73
N LEU A 34 -7.16 -7.48 23.41
CA LEU A 34 -7.74 -8.63 22.73
C LEU A 34 -6.79 -9.83 22.79
N VAL A 35 -5.59 -9.67 22.24
CA VAL A 35 -4.55 -10.71 22.25
C VAL A 35 -3.19 -10.04 22.48
N PRO A 36 -2.65 -10.07 23.69
CA PRO A 36 -1.37 -9.42 24.02
C PRO A 36 -0.23 -9.88 23.11
N GLY A 37 0.49 -8.90 22.49
CA GLY A 37 1.67 -9.16 21.67
C GLY A 37 1.38 -9.78 20.31
N TYR A 38 0.12 -9.98 19.91
CA TYR A 38 -0.22 -10.59 18.62
C TYR A 38 -0.23 -9.59 17.46
N TYR A 39 -0.82 -8.43 17.64
CA TYR A 39 -1.13 -7.51 16.54
C TYR A 39 0.00 -6.56 16.14
N PHE A 40 1.07 -6.53 16.91
CA PHE A 40 2.21 -5.65 16.66
C PHE A 40 3.49 -6.44 16.45
N ARG A 41 4.37 -5.92 15.60
CA ARG A 41 5.73 -6.44 15.43
C ARG A 41 6.55 -6.15 16.66
N THR A 42 7.29 -7.13 17.11
CA THR A 42 8.06 -7.03 18.34
C THR A 42 9.47 -7.56 18.17
N GLU A 43 10.38 -6.96 18.92
CA GLU A 43 11.75 -7.43 19.14
C GLU A 43 11.93 -7.91 20.59
N ASN A 44 13.12 -8.41 20.91
CA ASN A 44 13.47 -8.85 22.25
C ASN A 44 12.42 -9.73 22.93
N TYR A 45 12.03 -10.83 22.23
CA TYR A 45 11.05 -11.79 22.74
C TYR A 45 9.67 -11.19 23.09
N GLY A 46 9.26 -10.20 22.33
CA GLY A 46 7.95 -9.57 22.49
C GLY A 46 7.89 -8.40 23.47
N GLN A 47 9.02 -7.97 24.01
CA GLN A 47 9.07 -6.89 25.02
C GLN A 47 8.97 -5.49 24.44
N ILE A 48 9.44 -5.28 23.22
CA ILE A 48 9.49 -3.95 22.58
C ILE A 48 8.82 -4.03 21.22
N THR A 49 7.84 -3.17 20.97
CA THR A 49 7.26 -3.03 19.63
C THR A 49 8.25 -2.28 18.72
N THR A 50 8.32 -2.69 17.46
CA THR A 50 9.09 -1.97 16.45
C THR A 50 8.41 -0.66 16.07
N ASN A 51 9.17 0.29 15.54
CA ASN A 51 8.68 1.59 15.08
C ASN A 51 9.45 2.02 13.84
N PHE A 52 9.38 1.24 12.76
CA PHE A 52 10.03 1.56 11.50
C PHE A 52 9.35 2.74 10.79
N SER A 53 8.05 2.94 11.03
CA SER A 53 7.32 4.11 10.50
C SER A 53 7.81 5.44 11.08
N GLY A 54 8.43 5.42 12.26
CA GLY A 54 8.75 6.61 13.04
C GLY A 54 7.54 7.30 13.68
N ALA A 55 6.33 6.75 13.49
CA ALA A 55 5.06 7.38 13.89
C ALA A 55 4.26 6.55 14.91
N GLY A 56 4.70 5.35 15.23
CA GLY A 56 4.04 4.47 16.20
C GLY A 56 4.49 3.03 16.09
N SER A 57 3.83 2.14 16.82
CA SER A 57 4.14 0.72 16.80
C SER A 57 3.72 0.07 15.48
N ASP A 58 4.63 -0.65 14.84
CA ASP A 58 4.36 -1.33 13.59
C ASP A 58 3.37 -2.46 13.77
N VAL A 59 2.37 -2.48 12.89
CA VAL A 59 1.34 -3.52 12.88
C VAL A 59 1.88 -4.78 12.23
N ALA A 60 1.63 -5.93 12.86
CA ALA A 60 2.02 -7.25 12.35
C ALA A 60 1.04 -7.72 11.27
N THR A 61 1.09 -7.07 10.12
CA THR A 61 0.18 -7.31 8.99
C THR A 61 0.34 -8.69 8.36
N GLU A 62 1.48 -9.35 8.58
CA GLU A 62 1.75 -10.73 8.18
C GLU A 62 0.97 -11.76 8.98
N ARG A 63 0.34 -11.37 10.10
CA ARG A 63 -0.42 -12.30 10.95
C ARG A 63 -1.87 -12.41 10.51
N GLU A 64 -2.38 -13.62 10.53
CA GLU A 64 -3.66 -13.99 9.92
C GLU A 64 -4.84 -13.14 10.42
N MET A 65 -4.96 -12.93 11.72
CA MET A 65 -6.08 -12.14 12.27
C MET A 65 -5.97 -10.66 11.89
N MET A 66 -4.75 -10.11 11.75
CA MET A 66 -4.57 -8.73 11.30
C MET A 66 -4.87 -8.61 9.80
N LYS A 67 -4.41 -9.56 9.00
CA LYS A 67 -4.77 -9.65 7.57
C LYS A 67 -6.28 -9.69 7.39
N ASN A 68 -6.97 -10.56 8.11
CA ASN A 68 -8.43 -10.67 8.07
C ASN A 68 -9.12 -9.38 8.51
N PHE A 69 -8.60 -8.71 9.54
CA PHE A 69 -9.11 -7.41 9.97
C PHE A 69 -9.00 -6.35 8.85
N ILE A 70 -7.85 -6.27 8.19
CA ILE A 70 -7.63 -5.34 7.07
C ILE A 70 -8.59 -5.65 5.92
N CYS A 71 -8.67 -6.91 5.49
CA CYS A 71 -9.56 -7.32 4.40
C CYS A 71 -11.03 -7.01 4.73
N GLN A 72 -11.52 -7.38 5.91
CA GLN A 72 -12.90 -7.10 6.32
C GLN A 72 -13.21 -5.61 6.41
N ASN A 73 -12.27 -4.81 6.89
CA ASN A 73 -12.44 -3.37 6.95
C ASN A 73 -12.56 -2.77 5.53
N LEU A 74 -11.67 -3.15 4.61
CA LEU A 74 -11.71 -2.70 3.23
C LEU A 74 -12.97 -3.16 2.49
N THR A 75 -13.41 -4.42 2.66
CA THR A 75 -14.66 -4.91 2.08
C THR A 75 -15.86 -4.12 2.59
N THR A 76 -15.94 -3.87 3.88
CA THR A 76 -17.00 -3.04 4.48
C THR A 76 -17.01 -1.62 3.90
N LEU A 77 -15.83 -1.01 3.75
CA LEU A 77 -15.71 0.32 3.17
C LEU A 77 -16.10 0.33 1.68
N THR A 78 -15.76 -0.70 0.92
CA THR A 78 -16.13 -0.84 -0.49
C THR A 78 -17.65 -1.06 -0.63
N GLU A 79 -18.22 -1.95 0.16
CA GLU A 79 -19.66 -2.26 0.11
C GLU A 79 -20.53 -1.10 0.57
N GLU A 80 -20.18 -0.50 1.71
CA GLU A 80 -21.04 0.45 2.40
C GLU A 80 -20.83 1.91 1.95
N TYR A 81 -19.60 2.27 1.57
CA TYR A 81 -19.25 3.64 1.19
C TYR A 81 -18.95 3.80 -0.30
N LYS A 82 -18.85 2.69 -1.05
CA LYS A 82 -18.59 2.70 -2.49
C LYS A 82 -17.35 3.48 -2.87
N PHE A 83 -16.24 3.32 -2.10
CA PHE A 83 -14.95 3.83 -2.51
C PHE A 83 -14.44 3.07 -3.73
N ALA A 84 -13.93 3.80 -4.71
CA ALA A 84 -13.37 3.25 -5.95
C ALA A 84 -11.93 2.73 -5.77
N GLY A 85 -11.33 2.99 -4.62
CA GLY A 85 -9.98 2.48 -4.32
C GLY A 85 -9.41 2.99 -3.01
N TYR A 86 -8.18 2.57 -2.75
CA TYR A 86 -7.47 2.85 -1.51
C TYR A 86 -6.01 3.21 -1.78
N ARG A 87 -5.55 4.28 -1.15
CA ARG A 87 -4.14 4.64 -1.09
C ARG A 87 -3.59 4.23 0.27
N PHE A 88 -2.57 3.39 0.29
CA PHE A 88 -1.95 2.90 1.52
C PHE A 88 -0.73 3.74 1.90
N ASP A 89 -0.84 4.39 3.03
CA ASP A 89 0.28 5.07 3.67
C ASP A 89 1.35 4.04 4.05
N LEU A 90 2.63 4.35 3.80
CA LEU A 90 3.78 3.48 4.08
C LEU A 90 3.51 2.00 3.75
N MET A 91 2.97 1.74 2.56
CA MET A 91 2.61 0.39 2.09
C MET A 91 3.80 -0.58 2.17
N GLY A 92 5.02 -0.07 2.03
CA GLY A 92 6.25 -0.85 2.16
C GLY A 92 6.46 -1.51 3.53
N LEU A 93 5.68 -1.15 4.54
CA LEU A 93 5.63 -1.84 5.84
C LEU A 93 4.57 -2.92 5.93
N ILE A 94 3.68 -3.04 4.95
CA ILE A 94 2.61 -4.03 4.94
C ILE A 94 3.11 -5.32 4.28
N ALA A 95 2.72 -6.46 4.83
CA ALA A 95 3.06 -7.75 4.22
C ALA A 95 2.47 -7.87 2.81
N LYS A 96 3.26 -8.33 1.85
CA LYS A 96 2.85 -8.50 0.46
C LYS A 96 1.61 -9.39 0.33
N ASP A 97 1.59 -10.51 1.07
CA ASP A 97 0.46 -11.45 1.03
C ASP A 97 -0.83 -10.82 1.58
N THR A 98 -0.72 -9.88 2.51
CA THR A 98 -1.85 -9.11 3.02
C THR A 98 -2.36 -8.12 1.96
N MET A 99 -1.47 -7.46 1.24
CA MET A 99 -1.87 -6.59 0.12
C MET A 99 -2.54 -7.40 -1.00
N GLN A 100 -2.06 -8.60 -1.29
CA GLN A 100 -2.68 -9.51 -2.26
C GLN A 100 -4.09 -9.92 -1.81
N ALA A 101 -4.25 -10.35 -0.56
CA ALA A 101 -5.55 -10.73 -0.02
C ALA A 101 -6.53 -9.54 0.03
N ALA A 102 -6.04 -8.35 0.38
CA ALA A 102 -6.83 -7.12 0.37
C ALA A 102 -7.34 -6.79 -1.04
N LEU A 103 -6.47 -6.88 -2.06
CA LEU A 103 -6.86 -6.67 -3.45
C LEU A 103 -7.94 -7.67 -3.89
N GLU A 104 -7.71 -8.97 -3.66
CA GLU A 104 -8.65 -10.03 -4.01
C GLU A 104 -10.02 -9.78 -3.35
N SER A 105 -10.03 -9.46 -2.06
CA SER A 105 -11.28 -9.26 -1.32
C SER A 105 -12.10 -8.04 -1.75
N VAL A 106 -11.49 -6.93 -2.12
CA VAL A 106 -12.23 -5.76 -2.62
C VAL A 106 -12.67 -5.96 -4.07
N GLN A 107 -11.90 -6.65 -4.89
CA GLN A 107 -12.23 -6.93 -6.29
C GLN A 107 -13.28 -8.04 -6.46
N GLU A 108 -13.55 -8.83 -5.45
CA GLU A 108 -14.75 -9.69 -5.41
C GLU A 108 -16.04 -8.86 -5.34
N ILE A 109 -15.98 -7.63 -4.78
CA ILE A 109 -17.12 -6.73 -4.64
C ILE A 109 -17.24 -5.82 -5.87
N ASP A 110 -16.13 -5.17 -6.23
CA ASP A 110 -16.02 -4.30 -7.38
C ASP A 110 -14.67 -4.55 -8.08
N PRO A 111 -14.69 -5.23 -9.26
CA PRO A 111 -13.48 -5.57 -10.00
C PRO A 111 -12.61 -4.37 -10.43
N ASP A 112 -13.21 -3.18 -10.47
CA ASP A 112 -12.53 -1.94 -10.86
C ASP A 112 -11.87 -1.23 -9.68
N THR A 113 -12.00 -1.76 -8.44
CA THR A 113 -11.37 -1.20 -7.25
C THR A 113 -9.84 -1.21 -7.39
N VAL A 114 -9.22 -0.04 -7.20
CA VAL A 114 -7.78 0.13 -7.30
C VAL A 114 -7.12 0.22 -5.92
N LEU A 115 -5.98 -0.47 -5.77
CA LEU A 115 -5.11 -0.38 -4.58
C LEU A 115 -3.73 0.13 -5.01
N TYR A 116 -3.22 1.12 -4.30
CA TYR A 116 -1.86 1.61 -4.50
C TYR A 116 -1.33 2.28 -3.23
N GLY A 117 -0.04 2.58 -3.21
CA GLY A 117 0.51 3.27 -2.04
C GLY A 117 2.01 3.52 -2.09
N GLU A 118 2.53 3.86 -0.95
CA GLU A 118 3.94 4.18 -0.73
C GLU A 118 4.74 2.91 -0.50
N ALA A 119 5.28 2.36 -1.57
CA ALA A 119 6.02 1.10 -1.55
C ALA A 119 7.53 1.31 -1.37
N TRP A 120 7.92 2.30 -0.55
CA TRP A 120 9.34 2.53 -0.26
C TRP A 120 9.87 1.71 0.90
N THR A 121 11.18 1.66 0.98
CA THR A 121 11.90 1.16 2.14
C THR A 121 12.03 2.23 3.21
N MET A 122 12.16 1.81 4.46
CA MET A 122 12.28 2.72 5.59
C MET A 122 13.71 3.20 5.81
N ASP A 123 14.71 2.44 5.37
CA ASP A 123 16.12 2.83 5.32
C ASP A 123 16.86 2.10 4.19
N ASP A 124 18.12 2.49 3.93
CA ASP A 124 18.94 1.92 2.85
C ASP A 124 19.32 0.44 3.05
N ASN A 125 19.20 -0.09 4.27
CA ASN A 125 19.49 -1.48 4.61
C ASN A 125 18.25 -2.37 4.64
N TRP A 126 17.06 -1.78 4.36
CA TRP A 126 15.80 -2.52 4.36
C TRP A 126 15.67 -3.36 3.10
N ASP A 127 15.66 -4.65 3.25
CA ASP A 127 15.56 -5.61 2.14
C ASP A 127 14.11 -5.91 1.70
N GLY A 128 13.13 -5.22 2.27
CA GLY A 128 11.71 -5.47 2.01
C GLY A 128 11.20 -6.78 2.62
N ASN A 129 11.85 -7.24 3.70
CA ASN A 129 11.48 -8.47 4.39
C ASN A 129 11.41 -8.26 5.90
N TRP A 130 10.42 -8.85 6.54
CA TRP A 130 10.29 -8.92 7.98
C TRP A 130 10.22 -10.39 8.44
N LYS A 131 11.32 -10.88 9.01
CA LYS A 131 11.40 -12.24 9.59
C LYS A 131 10.86 -13.34 8.66
N GLY A 132 11.16 -13.26 7.37
CA GLY A 132 10.75 -14.24 6.37
C GLY A 132 9.47 -13.88 5.60
N HIS A 133 8.81 -12.78 5.94
CA HIS A 133 7.64 -12.27 5.22
C HIS A 133 8.06 -11.14 4.27
N GLU A 134 7.84 -11.31 2.98
CA GLU A 134 8.04 -10.24 2.00
C GLU A 134 7.05 -9.09 2.27
N LEU A 135 7.56 -7.86 2.26
CA LEU A 135 6.76 -6.65 2.40
C LEU A 135 6.44 -6.05 1.03
N ALA A 136 5.42 -5.20 0.98
CA ALA A 136 4.91 -4.61 -0.26
C ALA A 136 5.76 -3.42 -0.73
N VAL A 137 7.07 -3.62 -0.82
CA VAL A 137 8.01 -2.67 -1.44
C VAL A 137 8.04 -2.84 -2.95
N GLN A 138 8.49 -1.82 -3.69
CA GLN A 138 8.42 -1.76 -5.15
C GLN A 138 8.89 -3.05 -5.85
N TRP A 139 10.05 -3.58 -5.49
CA TRP A 139 10.59 -4.80 -6.14
C TRP A 139 9.86 -6.09 -5.76
N ASN A 140 9.15 -6.13 -4.65
CA ASN A 140 8.32 -7.28 -4.28
C ASN A 140 6.94 -7.24 -4.95
N LEU A 141 6.41 -6.05 -5.26
CA LEU A 141 5.14 -5.89 -5.97
C LEU A 141 5.18 -6.50 -7.37
N ASN A 142 6.32 -6.47 -8.04
CA ASN A 142 6.52 -7.12 -9.34
C ASN A 142 6.31 -8.64 -9.31
N LYS A 143 6.38 -9.25 -8.13
CA LYS A 143 6.15 -10.68 -7.90
C LYS A 143 4.70 -10.98 -7.50
N MET A 144 3.87 -9.96 -7.32
CA MET A 144 2.44 -10.14 -7.09
C MET A 144 1.82 -10.56 -8.41
N GLY A 145 1.80 -11.87 -8.64
CA GLY A 145 1.19 -12.42 -9.83
C GLY A 145 -0.31 -12.20 -9.81
N SER A 146 -0.84 -11.50 -10.80
CA SER A 146 -2.25 -11.62 -11.07
C SER A 146 -2.54 -13.07 -11.44
N LYS A 147 -3.28 -13.79 -10.63
CA LYS A 147 -3.89 -15.07 -11.03
C LYS A 147 -4.90 -14.87 -12.17
N ALA A 148 -5.36 -13.65 -12.36
CA ALA A 148 -6.26 -13.25 -13.41
C ALA A 148 -5.45 -12.70 -14.57
N ASN A 149 -5.03 -13.60 -15.44
CA ASN A 149 -4.84 -13.40 -16.87
C ASN A 149 -4.34 -12.05 -17.40
N ASN A 150 -3.19 -12.12 -18.05
CA ASN A 150 -2.86 -11.29 -19.20
C ASN A 150 -2.75 -9.78 -18.99
N GLY A 151 -2.15 -9.35 -17.91
CA GLY A 151 -1.65 -7.99 -17.76
C GLY A 151 -2.71 -7.04 -17.18
N PHE A 152 -2.32 -6.30 -16.21
CA PHE A 152 -2.91 -5.09 -15.66
C PHE A 152 -4.16 -5.18 -14.78
N GLN A 153 -5.01 -6.17 -14.86
CA GLN A 153 -6.09 -6.34 -13.89
C GLN A 153 -5.59 -7.11 -12.65
N GLY A 154 -5.82 -6.57 -11.48
CA GLY A 154 -5.49 -7.21 -10.22
C GLY A 154 -4.06 -6.96 -9.73
N VAL A 155 -3.50 -5.80 -10.00
CA VAL A 155 -2.16 -5.40 -9.54
C VAL A 155 -2.27 -4.26 -8.52
N VAL A 156 -1.46 -4.33 -7.47
CA VAL A 156 -1.28 -3.21 -6.54
C VAL A 156 -0.27 -2.22 -7.12
N GLY A 157 -0.68 -0.96 -7.23
CA GLY A 157 0.17 0.12 -7.74
C GLY A 157 1.12 0.68 -6.68
N ALA A 158 2.18 1.35 -7.13
CA ALA A 158 3.12 2.06 -6.27
C ALA A 158 3.51 3.41 -6.85
N PHE A 159 3.89 4.36 -6.00
CA PHE A 159 4.52 5.59 -6.45
C PHE A 159 5.87 5.28 -7.09
N ASN A 160 6.14 5.92 -8.23
CA ASN A 160 7.40 5.76 -8.94
C ASN A 160 8.40 6.86 -8.56
N ASP A 161 9.34 6.52 -7.68
CA ASP A 161 10.38 7.44 -7.22
C ASP A 161 11.37 7.83 -8.31
N GLY A 162 11.73 6.90 -9.17
CA GLY A 162 12.62 7.16 -10.29
C GLY A 162 12.03 8.24 -11.21
N PHE A 163 10.79 8.06 -11.63
CA PHE A 163 10.09 9.06 -12.45
C PHE A 163 9.95 10.41 -11.73
N ARG A 164 9.47 10.39 -10.48
CA ARG A 164 9.32 11.62 -9.68
C ARG A 164 10.64 12.38 -9.58
N THR A 165 11.74 11.68 -9.27
CA THR A 165 13.06 12.29 -9.09
C THR A 165 13.56 12.86 -10.41
N SER A 166 13.41 12.12 -11.51
CA SER A 166 13.79 12.57 -12.86
C SER A 166 13.05 13.84 -13.25
N VAL A 167 11.75 13.90 -13.02
CA VAL A 167 10.93 15.10 -13.30
C VAL A 167 11.31 16.28 -12.40
N LYS A 168 11.62 16.05 -11.12
CA LYS A 168 12.06 17.11 -10.19
C LYS A 168 13.42 17.69 -10.57
N VAL A 169 14.36 16.87 -11.00
CA VAL A 169 15.69 17.32 -11.47
C VAL A 169 15.56 18.20 -12.71
N PHE A 170 14.52 18.02 -13.50
CA PHE A 170 14.18 18.84 -14.65
C PHE A 170 14.03 20.34 -14.34
N THR A 171 13.60 20.70 -13.16
CA THR A 171 13.41 22.10 -12.75
C THR A 171 14.72 22.82 -12.38
N GLY A 172 15.85 22.11 -12.31
CA GLY A 172 17.13 22.68 -11.86
C GLY A 172 18.39 22.29 -12.65
N LYS A 173 18.31 21.36 -13.61
CA LYS A 173 19.47 20.89 -14.41
C LYS A 173 19.08 20.59 -15.85
N THR A 174 20.08 20.33 -16.70
CA THR A 174 19.91 20.08 -18.13
C THR A 174 18.85 19.02 -18.45
N PHE A 175 17.95 19.35 -19.35
CA PHE A 175 16.79 18.59 -19.80
C PHE A 175 17.05 17.13 -20.23
N ILE A 176 18.18 16.85 -20.85
CA ILE A 176 18.47 15.58 -21.51
C ILE A 176 18.70 14.41 -20.54
N PRO A 177 19.49 14.54 -19.45
CA PRO A 177 19.65 13.47 -18.49
C PRO A 177 18.35 13.05 -17.79
N SER A 178 17.50 14.00 -17.47
CA SER A 178 16.22 13.76 -16.79
C SER A 178 15.23 12.99 -17.64
N ILE A 179 15.22 13.20 -18.96
CA ILE A 179 14.38 12.43 -19.89
C ILE A 179 14.89 11.00 -20.01
N THR A 180 16.20 10.80 -20.07
CA THR A 180 16.80 9.47 -20.15
C THR A 180 16.48 8.66 -18.87
N GLU A 181 16.70 9.24 -17.70
CA GLU A 181 16.39 8.61 -16.41
C GLU A 181 14.88 8.31 -16.28
N ALA A 182 14.02 9.21 -16.70
CA ALA A 182 12.58 8.97 -16.73
C ALA A 182 12.21 7.85 -17.70
N SER A 183 12.83 7.80 -18.88
CA SER A 183 12.62 6.73 -19.86
C SER A 183 13.09 5.37 -19.35
N GLU A 184 14.22 5.33 -18.64
CA GLU A 184 14.72 4.11 -18.00
C GLU A 184 13.77 3.62 -16.91
N ALA A 185 13.30 4.52 -16.04
CA ALA A 185 12.30 4.20 -15.02
C ALA A 185 10.98 3.68 -15.63
N PHE A 186 10.61 4.16 -16.82
CA PHE A 186 9.48 3.62 -17.59
C PHE A 186 9.76 2.23 -18.18
N SER A 187 10.97 2.00 -18.65
CA SER A 187 11.33 0.77 -19.36
C SER A 187 11.53 -0.43 -18.43
N GLU A 188 11.78 -0.22 -17.15
CA GLU A 188 12.01 -1.29 -16.17
C GLU A 188 10.75 -2.12 -15.85
N GLY A 189 9.63 -1.88 -16.57
CA GLY A 189 8.47 -2.78 -16.62
C GLY A 189 7.81 -3.05 -15.26
N THR A 190 8.03 -2.19 -14.32
CA THR A 190 7.37 -2.26 -13.03
C THR A 190 5.90 -1.89 -13.21
N ASN A 191 5.00 -2.64 -12.60
CA ASN A 191 3.56 -2.35 -12.53
C ASN A 191 3.30 -1.09 -11.69
N ILE A 192 3.92 0.01 -12.09
CA ILE A 192 3.94 1.26 -11.36
C ILE A 192 2.95 2.18 -12.03
N PHE A 193 1.90 2.50 -11.29
CA PHE A 193 1.00 3.57 -11.67
C PHE A 193 1.73 4.90 -11.57
N PHE A 194 1.73 5.65 -12.65
CA PHE A 194 2.07 7.04 -12.60
C PHE A 194 0.96 7.78 -11.90
N MET A 195 1.21 8.22 -10.69
CA MET A 195 0.52 9.37 -10.16
C MET A 195 1.37 10.58 -10.55
N PRO A 196 0.97 11.34 -11.58
CA PRO A 196 1.60 12.62 -11.81
C PRO A 196 1.18 13.53 -10.67
N PHE A 197 2.15 14.11 -10.01
CA PHE A 197 2.01 15.25 -9.12
C PHE A 197 1.35 15.06 -7.74
N TRP A 198 2.22 15.06 -6.81
CA TRP A 198 2.15 15.95 -5.63
C TRP A 198 3.48 16.68 -5.49
#